data_3e32f98e71c2ef9026d620aefb9a6d49
#
_entry.id   3e32f98e71c2ef9026d620aefb9a6d49
#
_cell.length_a   1.000
_cell.length_b   1.000
_cell.length_c   1.000
_cell.angle_alpha   90.00
_cell.angle_beta   90.00
_cell.angle_gamma   90.00
#
_symmetry.space_group_name_H-M   'P 1'
#
loop_
_entity.id
_entity.type
_entity.pdbx_description
1 polymer ?
#
loop_
_entity_poly.entity_id
_entity_poly.type
_entity_poly.pdbx_seq_one_letter_code
_entity_poly.pdbx_strand_id
1 'polypeptide(L)'
;QIKECGLEDTLVRQYGLYKSMAEVDFCNLPNAFVLKPTHGSGDVVVVRDKTKADLEGIRKKIQDELDEFICSSAAELHYTRIPHRVVAEELLVNDDWSLQYSSTLIDYKIWCFNGKAKYIWVCMNRFVHNKDGAEVMTYDRDWNAHPEYCRLTPDFSLAEIMPKPVGYDHMLEVAEKLATKFPIVRVDLYNLKGKIYFGEMTFTSYGAIMDFYTNDFLQMLSLIHISEPT
;
A
#
# COMPACT_ATOMS: atom_id res chain seq x y z
N GLN A 1 -9.67 9.30 -10.56
CA GLN A 1 -10.43 9.08 -9.32
C GLN A 1 -10.00 10.07 -8.22
N ILE A 2 -8.71 10.19 -7.84
CA ILE A 2 -8.23 11.11 -6.79
C ILE A 2 -8.70 12.53 -7.04
N LYS A 3 -8.43 13.08 -8.24
CA LYS A 3 -8.85 14.44 -8.64
C LYS A 3 -10.37 14.60 -8.68
N GLU A 4 -11.09 13.59 -9.14
CA GLU A 4 -12.57 13.62 -9.17
C GLU A 4 -13.19 13.64 -7.76
N CYS A 5 -12.47 13.09 -6.78
CA CYS A 5 -12.88 13.09 -5.37
C CYS A 5 -12.40 14.33 -4.60
N GLY A 6 -11.60 15.22 -5.21
CA GLY A 6 -11.03 16.40 -4.54
C GLY A 6 -10.03 16.00 -3.44
N LEU A 7 -9.21 14.97 -3.68
CA LEU A 7 -8.29 14.38 -2.72
C LEU A 7 -6.81 14.52 -3.16
N GLU A 8 -6.49 15.53 -3.96
CA GLU A 8 -5.13 15.76 -4.48
C GLU A 8 -4.12 16.00 -3.36
N ASP A 9 -4.55 16.49 -2.21
CA ASP A 9 -3.74 16.71 -1.02
C ASP A 9 -3.27 15.41 -0.33
N THR A 10 -3.91 14.29 -0.68
CA THR A 10 -3.48 12.96 -0.22
C THR A 10 -2.34 12.37 -1.05
N LEU A 11 -2.05 12.95 -2.21
CA LEU A 11 -0.99 12.44 -3.07
C LEU A 11 0.39 12.69 -2.45
N VAL A 12 1.24 11.67 -2.48
CA VAL A 12 2.66 11.83 -2.18
C VAL A 12 3.26 12.75 -3.24
N ARG A 13 4.12 13.67 -2.81
CA ARG A 13 4.80 14.58 -3.72
C ARG A 13 5.64 13.81 -4.72
N GLN A 14 5.35 13.98 -6.02
CA GLN A 14 6.11 13.39 -7.10
C GLN A 14 7.19 14.36 -7.57
N TYR A 15 8.40 13.85 -7.75
CA TYR A 15 9.53 14.58 -8.31
C TYR A 15 9.67 14.37 -9.82
N GLY A 16 9.17 13.23 -10.33
CA GLY A 16 9.17 12.95 -11.75
C GLY A 16 8.53 11.61 -12.12
N LEU A 17 8.18 11.51 -13.40
CA LEU A 17 7.70 10.29 -14.04
C LEU A 17 8.52 10.10 -15.32
N TYR A 18 9.27 9.01 -15.39
CA TYR A 18 10.28 8.77 -16.42
C TYR A 18 9.94 7.50 -17.21
N LYS A 19 10.34 7.47 -18.50
CA LYS A 19 10.16 6.28 -19.37
C LYS A 19 11.23 5.23 -19.15
N SER A 20 12.40 5.64 -18.67
CA SER A 20 13.53 4.76 -18.37
C SER A 20 14.42 5.40 -17.32
N MET A 21 15.32 4.63 -16.73
CA MET A 21 16.32 5.15 -15.80
C MET A 21 17.35 6.08 -16.46
N ALA A 22 17.49 6.05 -17.79
CA ALA A 22 18.35 6.98 -18.51
C ALA A 22 17.84 8.44 -18.43
N GLU A 23 16.53 8.64 -18.26
CA GLU A 23 15.92 9.96 -18.11
C GLU A 23 16.03 10.51 -16.68
N VAL A 24 16.39 9.66 -15.69
CA VAL A 24 16.48 10.07 -14.29
C VAL A 24 17.80 10.77 -14.03
N ASP A 25 17.72 12.07 -13.79
CA ASP A 25 18.86 12.85 -13.30
C ASP A 25 18.81 12.92 -11.77
N PHE A 26 19.68 12.14 -11.14
CA PHE A 26 19.78 12.12 -9.68
C PHE A 26 20.21 13.47 -9.08
N CYS A 27 20.88 14.35 -9.86
CA CYS A 27 21.27 15.67 -9.37
C CYS A 27 20.04 16.53 -9.05
N ASN A 28 18.95 16.36 -9.78
CA ASN A 28 17.69 17.07 -9.61
C ASN A 28 16.77 16.46 -8.55
N LEU A 29 17.08 15.27 -8.03
CA LEU A 29 16.33 14.66 -6.95
C LEU A 29 16.85 15.14 -5.58
N PRO A 30 15.99 15.22 -4.54
CA PRO A 30 16.42 15.54 -3.18
C PRO A 30 17.41 14.49 -2.63
N ASN A 31 17.91 14.72 -1.41
CA ASN A 31 18.83 13.76 -0.79
C ASN A 31 18.17 12.43 -0.42
N ALA A 32 16.86 12.47 -0.09
CA ALA A 32 16.07 11.29 0.20
C ALA A 32 14.86 11.23 -0.74
N PHE A 33 14.62 10.06 -1.33
CA PHE A 33 13.52 9.83 -2.26
C PHE A 33 13.20 8.34 -2.40
N VAL A 34 12.10 8.03 -3.07
CA VAL A 34 11.70 6.68 -3.44
C VAL A 34 11.62 6.59 -4.95
N LEU A 35 12.12 5.49 -5.52
CA LEU A 35 11.90 5.10 -6.91
C LEU A 35 11.09 3.83 -6.96
N LYS A 36 10.09 3.78 -7.83
CA LYS A 36 9.27 2.59 -8.05
C LYS A 36 8.81 2.47 -9.50
N PRO A 37 8.85 1.25 -10.09
CA PRO A 37 8.20 0.97 -11.35
C PRO A 37 6.68 1.10 -11.22
N THR A 38 5.99 1.44 -12.32
CA THR A 38 4.53 1.58 -12.32
C THR A 38 3.77 0.28 -12.57
N HIS A 39 4.45 -0.75 -13.06
CA HIS A 39 3.85 -1.99 -13.56
C HIS A 39 4.18 -3.23 -12.72
N GLY A 40 4.68 -3.02 -11.49
CA GLY A 40 5.06 -4.10 -10.57
C GLY A 40 4.46 -3.93 -9.18
N SER A 41 4.63 -4.96 -8.37
CA SER A 41 4.22 -5.00 -6.98
C SER A 41 5.44 -5.32 -6.10
N GLY A 42 5.83 -4.38 -5.24
CA GLY A 42 6.90 -4.59 -4.26
C GLY A 42 8.29 -4.12 -4.67
N ASP A 43 8.51 -3.75 -5.93
CA ASP A 43 9.80 -3.31 -6.45
C ASP A 43 10.04 -1.83 -6.14
N VAL A 44 10.35 -1.56 -4.87
CA VAL A 44 10.55 -0.20 -4.36
C VAL A 44 12.00 -0.03 -3.93
N VAL A 45 12.65 1.03 -4.43
CA VAL A 45 13.98 1.43 -3.96
C VAL A 45 13.87 2.69 -3.11
N VAL A 46 14.21 2.56 -1.84
CA VAL A 46 14.23 3.66 -0.87
C VAL A 46 15.64 4.21 -0.75
N VAL A 47 15.84 5.45 -1.16
CA VAL A 47 17.10 6.19 -0.99
C VAL A 47 16.94 7.14 0.18
N ARG A 48 17.58 6.85 1.30
CA ARG A 48 17.54 7.67 2.51
C ARG A 48 18.61 8.76 2.52
N ASP A 49 19.72 8.52 1.83
CA ASP A 49 20.84 9.44 1.69
C ASP A 49 21.53 9.19 0.35
N LYS A 50 21.26 10.06 -0.62
CA LYS A 50 21.80 10.00 -1.98
C LYS A 50 23.33 10.00 -2.01
N THR A 51 23.96 10.66 -1.05
CA THR A 51 25.42 10.79 -1.00
C THR A 51 26.14 9.49 -0.63
N LYS A 52 25.39 8.54 -0.03
CA LYS A 52 25.90 7.23 0.40
C LYS A 52 25.36 6.07 -0.44
N ALA A 53 24.42 6.35 -1.35
CA ALA A 53 23.75 5.34 -2.15
C ALA A 53 24.59 4.94 -3.38
N ASP A 54 24.54 3.66 -3.73
CA ASP A 54 25.04 3.17 -5.01
C ASP A 54 24.03 3.51 -6.12
N LEU A 55 24.10 4.72 -6.64
CA LEU A 55 23.16 5.24 -7.64
C LEU A 55 23.22 4.47 -8.96
N GLU A 56 24.39 3.93 -9.34
CA GLU A 56 24.51 3.13 -10.56
C GLU A 56 23.91 1.73 -10.39
N GLY A 57 24.12 1.11 -9.23
CA GLY A 57 23.43 -0.14 -8.88
C GLY A 57 21.93 0.02 -8.83
N ILE A 58 21.43 1.13 -8.28
CA ILE A 58 20.00 1.48 -8.26
C ILE A 58 19.48 1.67 -9.69
N ARG A 59 20.22 2.40 -10.53
CA ARG A 59 19.85 2.62 -11.95
C ARG A 59 19.68 1.30 -12.68
N LYS A 60 20.67 0.41 -12.55
CA LYS A 60 20.63 -0.90 -13.18
C LYS A 60 19.44 -1.74 -12.65
N LYS A 61 19.29 -1.84 -11.32
CA LYS A 61 18.21 -2.62 -10.71
C LYS A 61 16.82 -2.20 -11.22
N ILE A 62 16.50 -0.90 -11.14
CA ILE A 62 15.19 -0.40 -11.59
C ILE A 62 15.02 -0.55 -13.10
N GLN A 63 16.10 -0.42 -13.90
CA GLN A 63 16.01 -0.63 -15.35
C GLN A 63 15.74 -2.10 -15.68
N ASP A 64 16.42 -3.03 -15.00
CA ASP A 64 16.19 -4.47 -15.17
C ASP A 64 14.72 -4.82 -14.86
N GLU A 65 14.16 -4.27 -13.76
CA GLU A 65 12.75 -4.43 -13.39
C GLU A 65 11.78 -3.82 -14.42
N LEU A 66 12.13 -2.68 -15.03
CA LEU A 66 11.33 -2.07 -16.11
C LEU A 66 11.29 -2.93 -17.38
N ASP A 67 12.37 -3.61 -17.67
CA ASP A 67 12.52 -4.44 -18.87
C ASP A 67 11.93 -5.84 -18.68
N GLU A 68 11.68 -6.25 -17.43
CA GLU A 68 11.03 -7.52 -17.14
C GLU A 68 9.55 -7.49 -17.55
N PHE A 69 9.14 -8.54 -18.27
CA PHE A 69 7.72 -8.78 -18.53
C PHE A 69 7.10 -9.47 -17.31
N ILE A 70 6.44 -8.71 -16.48
CA ILE A 70 5.77 -9.27 -15.30
C ILE A 70 4.58 -10.12 -15.76
N CYS A 71 4.82 -11.41 -15.89
CA CYS A 71 3.77 -12.42 -15.82
C CYS A 71 3.68 -12.85 -14.37
N SER A 72 2.88 -12.11 -13.56
CA SER A 72 2.81 -12.39 -12.14
C SER A 72 2.28 -13.80 -11.92
N SER A 73 2.98 -14.56 -11.08
CA SER A 73 2.53 -15.85 -10.57
C SER A 73 1.17 -15.74 -9.83
N ALA A 74 0.76 -14.53 -9.47
CA ALA A 74 -0.47 -14.20 -8.76
C ALA A 74 -1.65 -13.85 -9.69
N ALA A 75 -1.59 -14.12 -11.00
CA ALA A 75 -2.66 -13.84 -11.97
C ALA A 75 -3.11 -12.36 -12.04
N GLU A 76 -2.23 -11.42 -11.71
CA GLU A 76 -2.50 -9.97 -11.73
C GLU A 76 -2.29 -9.39 -13.14
N LEU A 77 -3.02 -9.91 -14.11
CA LEU A 77 -2.88 -9.58 -15.54
C LEU A 77 -3.09 -8.10 -15.87
N HIS A 78 -3.68 -7.32 -14.99
CA HIS A 78 -3.87 -5.88 -15.21
C HIS A 78 -2.55 -5.13 -15.29
N TYR A 79 -1.49 -5.58 -14.61
CA TYR A 79 -0.16 -4.97 -14.70
C TYR A 79 0.42 -5.00 -16.11
N THR A 80 0.07 -6.01 -16.93
CA THR A 80 0.54 -6.10 -18.34
C THR A 80 0.04 -4.96 -19.23
N ARG A 81 -0.97 -4.22 -18.78
CA ARG A 81 -1.56 -3.09 -19.51
C ARG A 81 -1.09 -1.73 -18.99
N ILE A 82 -0.31 -1.71 -17.91
CA ILE A 82 0.21 -0.48 -17.34
C ILE A 82 1.48 -0.08 -18.11
N PRO A 83 1.56 1.15 -18.63
CA PRO A 83 2.78 1.61 -19.28
C PRO A 83 3.97 1.56 -18.30
N HIS A 84 5.06 0.93 -18.71
CA HIS A 84 6.28 0.85 -17.91
C HIS A 84 6.87 2.24 -17.73
N ARG A 85 6.96 2.71 -16.50
CA ARG A 85 7.49 4.02 -16.09
C ARG A 85 8.19 3.87 -14.75
N VAL A 86 9.05 4.83 -14.44
CA VAL A 86 9.62 5.03 -13.09
C VAL A 86 9.01 6.27 -12.48
N VAL A 87 8.46 6.14 -11.29
CA VAL A 87 8.05 7.28 -10.46
C VAL A 87 9.16 7.58 -9.46
N ALA A 88 9.56 8.85 -9.38
CA ALA A 88 10.35 9.36 -8.27
C ALA A 88 9.43 10.19 -7.36
N GLU A 89 9.38 9.84 -6.08
CA GLU A 89 8.50 10.49 -5.12
C GLU A 89 9.17 10.73 -3.76
N GLU A 90 8.51 11.54 -2.95
CA GLU A 90 8.95 11.88 -1.61
C GLU A 90 9.03 10.61 -0.73
N LEU A 91 10.12 10.50 0.02
CA LEU A 91 10.24 9.48 1.04
C LEU A 91 9.37 9.86 2.24
N LEU A 92 8.29 9.12 2.47
CA LEU A 92 7.52 9.22 3.69
C LEU A 92 8.29 8.56 4.84
N VAL A 93 8.26 9.19 6.00
CA VAL A 93 8.95 8.71 7.22
C VAL A 93 7.94 8.65 8.36
N ASN A 94 7.97 7.55 9.11
CA ASN A 94 7.14 7.40 10.31
C ASN A 94 7.35 8.55 11.27
N ASP A 95 6.26 8.97 11.88
CA ASP A 95 6.28 9.86 13.05
C ASP A 95 6.58 9.10 14.35
N ASP A 96 6.80 9.82 15.43
CA ASP A 96 7.16 9.26 16.74
C ASP A 96 6.10 8.31 17.30
N TRP A 97 4.82 8.51 16.95
CA TRP A 97 3.75 7.61 17.35
C TRP A 97 3.81 6.30 16.55
N SER A 98 3.93 6.39 15.24
CA SER A 98 4.03 5.21 14.36
C SER A 98 5.28 4.37 14.66
N LEU A 99 6.40 5.03 15.04
CA LEU A 99 7.65 4.35 15.41
C LEU A 99 7.54 3.50 16.68
N GLN A 100 6.52 3.71 17.52
CA GLN A 100 6.28 2.84 18.68
C GLN A 100 5.79 1.44 18.28
N TYR A 101 5.16 1.32 17.11
CA TYR A 101 4.53 0.08 16.62
C TYR A 101 5.23 -0.51 15.41
N SER A 102 5.86 0.32 14.58
CA SER A 102 6.47 -0.15 13.33
C SER A 102 7.72 0.66 12.98
N SER A 103 8.79 -0.07 12.64
CA SER A 103 10.02 0.51 12.08
C SER A 103 9.90 0.92 10.60
N THR A 104 8.87 0.39 9.91
CA THR A 104 8.51 0.74 8.53
C THR A 104 7.19 1.49 8.50
N LEU A 105 6.85 2.14 7.38
CA LEU A 105 5.53 2.78 7.25
C LEU A 105 4.42 1.78 7.58
N ILE A 106 3.45 2.24 8.39
CA ILE A 106 2.25 1.47 8.67
C ILE A 106 1.32 1.60 7.47
N ASP A 107 0.95 0.46 6.90
CA ASP A 107 0.12 0.37 5.70
C ASP A 107 -1.32 -0.01 6.12
N TYR A 108 -2.25 0.93 5.96
CA TYR A 108 -3.66 0.77 6.30
C TYR A 108 -4.44 0.35 5.06
N LYS A 109 -4.77 -0.91 4.96
CA LYS A 109 -5.48 -1.52 3.82
C LYS A 109 -6.97 -1.64 4.12
N ILE A 110 -7.73 -0.66 3.64
CA ILE A 110 -9.14 -0.48 4.00
C ILE A 110 -10.05 -1.17 2.99
N TRP A 111 -10.73 -2.20 3.43
CA TRP A 111 -11.75 -2.87 2.64
C TRP A 111 -13.05 -2.08 2.64
N CYS A 112 -13.44 -1.64 1.47
CA CYS A 112 -14.67 -0.91 1.22
C CYS A 112 -15.65 -1.75 0.40
N PHE A 113 -16.89 -1.78 0.84
CA PHE A 113 -18.02 -2.46 0.20
C PHE A 113 -19.12 -1.42 -0.04
N ASN A 114 -19.59 -1.30 -1.29
CA ASN A 114 -20.59 -0.31 -1.70
C ASN A 114 -20.28 1.10 -1.17
N GLY A 115 -19.03 1.52 -1.26
CA GLY A 115 -18.57 2.83 -0.81
C GLY A 115 -18.42 2.99 0.70
N LYS A 116 -18.52 1.91 1.50
CA LYS A 116 -18.37 1.93 2.96
C LYS A 116 -17.19 1.10 3.43
N ALA A 117 -16.34 1.69 4.25
CA ALA A 117 -15.25 0.99 4.93
C ALA A 117 -15.83 0.02 5.96
N LYS A 118 -15.38 -1.22 5.95
CA LYS A 118 -15.84 -2.28 6.88
C LYS A 118 -14.70 -2.83 7.73
N TYR A 119 -13.57 -3.12 7.12
CA TYR A 119 -12.40 -3.69 7.78
C TYR A 119 -11.13 -3.01 7.34
N ILE A 120 -10.17 -2.93 8.23
CA ILE A 120 -8.85 -2.39 8.00
C ILE A 120 -7.82 -3.48 8.29
N TRP A 121 -7.09 -3.90 7.28
CA TRP A 121 -5.93 -4.76 7.44
C TRP A 121 -4.69 -3.90 7.57
N VAL A 122 -4.11 -3.91 8.75
CA VAL A 122 -2.92 -3.12 9.07
C VAL A 122 -1.69 -3.99 8.90
N CYS A 123 -0.72 -3.51 8.12
CA CYS A 123 0.57 -4.17 7.94
C CYS A 123 1.68 -3.29 8.52
N MET A 124 2.48 -3.87 9.40
CA MET A 124 3.59 -3.23 10.10
C MET A 124 4.87 -4.03 9.89
N ASN A 125 6.02 -3.42 10.14
CA ASN A 125 7.34 -4.06 10.08
C ASN A 125 7.56 -4.87 8.79
N ARG A 126 7.08 -4.36 7.64
CA ARG A 126 7.21 -5.05 6.36
C ARG A 126 8.68 -5.23 6.00
N PHE A 127 9.05 -6.44 5.57
CA PHE A 127 10.40 -6.82 5.12
C PHE A 127 11.51 -6.74 6.17
N VAL A 128 11.16 -6.57 7.46
CA VAL A 128 12.15 -6.48 8.55
C VAL A 128 12.70 -7.85 8.93
N HIS A 129 11.81 -8.84 9.07
CA HIS A 129 12.16 -10.18 9.54
C HIS A 129 12.25 -11.20 8.41
N ASN A 130 11.54 -10.96 7.30
CA ASN A 130 11.47 -11.82 6.13
C ASN A 130 11.29 -10.95 4.88
N LYS A 131 11.86 -11.37 3.74
CA LYS A 131 11.82 -10.62 2.48
C LYS A 131 10.40 -10.27 2.03
N ASP A 132 9.42 -11.12 2.32
CA ASP A 132 8.03 -10.95 1.91
C ASP A 132 7.09 -10.77 3.13
N GLY A 133 7.65 -10.72 4.34
CA GLY A 133 6.92 -10.77 5.59
C GLY A 133 6.44 -9.43 6.13
N ALA A 134 5.42 -9.51 6.99
CA ALA A 134 4.90 -8.38 7.75
C ALA A 134 4.26 -8.85 9.06
N GLU A 135 4.16 -7.95 10.01
CA GLU A 135 3.28 -8.08 11.16
C GLU A 135 1.92 -7.51 10.79
N VAL A 136 0.85 -8.27 11.05
CA VAL A 136 -0.48 -7.93 10.57
C VAL A 136 -1.54 -7.97 11.67
N MET A 137 -2.52 -7.07 11.56
CA MET A 137 -3.70 -7.07 12.40
C MET A 137 -4.91 -6.62 11.59
N THR A 138 -6.05 -7.27 11.79
CA THR A 138 -7.32 -6.83 11.22
C THR A 138 -8.12 -6.07 12.26
N TYR A 139 -8.66 -4.93 11.90
CA TYR A 139 -9.57 -4.12 12.71
C TYR A 139 -10.93 -4.00 12.00
N ASP A 140 -12.00 -3.91 12.77
CA ASP A 140 -13.29 -3.47 12.25
C ASP A 140 -13.36 -1.94 12.10
N ARG A 141 -14.49 -1.45 11.59
CA ARG A 141 -14.72 -0.01 11.42
C ARG A 141 -14.61 0.79 12.73
N ASP A 142 -14.93 0.18 13.86
CA ASP A 142 -14.93 0.82 15.19
C ASP A 142 -13.55 0.72 15.87
N TRP A 143 -12.57 0.16 15.16
CA TRP A 143 -11.20 -0.07 15.62
C TRP A 143 -11.08 -1.17 16.67
N ASN A 144 -11.97 -2.15 16.68
CA ASN A 144 -11.79 -3.37 17.48
C ASN A 144 -10.85 -4.32 16.73
N ALA A 145 -9.86 -4.87 17.44
CA ALA A 145 -8.91 -5.81 16.85
C ALA A 145 -9.52 -7.22 16.72
N HIS A 146 -9.27 -7.85 15.58
CA HIS A 146 -9.75 -9.17 15.21
C HIS A 146 -8.57 -10.07 14.79
N PRO A 147 -7.72 -10.51 15.72
CA PRO A 147 -6.60 -11.40 15.40
C PRO A 147 -7.07 -12.73 14.81
N GLU A 148 -8.28 -13.19 15.14
CA GLU A 148 -8.90 -14.40 14.61
C GLU A 148 -9.19 -14.36 13.11
N TYR A 149 -9.15 -13.19 12.48
CA TYR A 149 -9.30 -13.04 11.03
C TYR A 149 -7.98 -13.18 10.27
N CYS A 150 -6.85 -13.04 10.98
CA CYS A 150 -5.51 -13.13 10.40
C CYS A 150 -5.07 -14.59 10.35
N ARG A 151 -4.66 -15.06 9.18
CA ARG A 151 -4.00 -16.34 9.03
C ARG A 151 -2.49 -16.16 9.17
N LEU A 152 -1.90 -16.82 10.15
CA LEU A 152 -0.46 -16.79 10.35
C LEU A 152 0.22 -17.74 9.38
N THR A 153 1.29 -17.27 8.77
CA THR A 153 2.12 -18.01 7.81
C THR A 153 3.59 -17.74 8.15
N PRO A 154 4.55 -18.37 7.49
CA PRO A 154 5.96 -17.98 7.66
C PRO A 154 6.23 -16.50 7.35
N ASP A 155 5.38 -15.87 6.50
CA ASP A 155 5.54 -14.47 6.07
C ASP A 155 4.73 -13.50 6.93
N PHE A 156 3.64 -13.97 7.59
CA PHE A 156 2.77 -13.12 8.39
C PHE A 156 2.67 -13.57 9.83
N SER A 157 3.05 -12.67 10.75
CA SER A 157 2.84 -12.81 12.19
C SER A 157 1.84 -11.80 12.72
N LEU A 158 1.26 -12.03 13.90
CA LEU A 158 0.37 -11.04 14.51
C LEU A 158 1.17 -9.82 14.95
N ALA A 159 0.65 -8.66 14.59
CA ALA A 159 1.10 -7.38 15.08
C ALA A 159 0.59 -7.13 16.52
N GLU A 160 1.28 -6.26 17.26
CA GLU A 160 0.76 -5.71 18.49
C GLU A 160 -0.51 -4.90 18.23
N ILE A 161 -1.49 -5.01 19.14
CA ILE A 161 -2.72 -4.21 19.07
C ILE A 161 -2.38 -2.76 19.36
N MET A 162 -2.60 -1.89 18.39
CA MET A 162 -2.34 -0.47 18.55
C MET A 162 -3.63 0.32 18.79
N PRO A 163 -3.56 1.46 19.52
CA PRO A 163 -4.71 2.34 19.70
C PRO A 163 -5.14 2.97 18.37
N LYS A 164 -6.37 3.46 18.33
CA LYS A 164 -6.91 4.18 17.17
C LYS A 164 -6.00 5.35 16.79
N PRO A 165 -5.50 5.41 15.54
CA PRO A 165 -4.59 6.48 15.13
C PRO A 165 -5.28 7.83 15.04
N VAL A 166 -4.52 8.90 15.23
CA VAL A 166 -5.00 10.26 15.01
C VAL A 166 -5.44 10.42 13.55
N GLY A 167 -6.58 11.09 13.32
CA GLY A 167 -7.11 11.27 11.96
C GLY A 167 -7.76 10.02 11.35
N TYR A 168 -8.05 9.00 12.16
CA TYR A 168 -8.69 7.77 11.71
C TYR A 168 -10.01 8.01 10.96
N ASP A 169 -10.89 8.85 11.51
CA ASP A 169 -12.19 9.13 10.89
C ASP A 169 -12.00 9.80 9.52
N HIS A 170 -11.03 10.72 9.40
CA HIS A 170 -10.66 11.31 8.12
C HIS A 170 -10.07 10.26 7.14
N MET A 171 -9.28 9.31 7.65
CA MET A 171 -8.77 8.20 6.83
C MET A 171 -9.90 7.34 6.25
N LEU A 172 -10.94 7.06 7.04
CA LEU A 172 -12.13 6.36 6.55
C LEU A 172 -12.89 7.19 5.50
N GLU A 173 -13.06 8.51 5.72
CA GLU A 173 -13.70 9.41 4.74
C GLU A 173 -12.96 9.41 3.41
N VAL A 174 -11.64 9.47 3.41
CA VAL A 174 -10.82 9.38 2.19
C VAL A 174 -11.05 8.05 1.48
N ALA A 175 -11.00 6.93 2.21
CA ALA A 175 -11.22 5.60 1.64
C ALA A 175 -12.64 5.47 1.03
N GLU A 176 -13.66 5.91 1.76
CA GLU A 176 -15.05 5.84 1.32
C GLU A 176 -15.32 6.71 0.08
N LYS A 177 -14.77 7.94 0.02
CA LYS A 177 -14.86 8.79 -1.17
C LYS A 177 -14.26 8.12 -2.40
N LEU A 178 -13.07 7.49 -2.25
CA LEU A 178 -12.43 6.76 -3.34
C LEU A 178 -13.24 5.53 -3.77
N ALA A 179 -13.86 4.86 -2.82
CA ALA A 179 -14.61 3.63 -3.04
C ALA A 179 -16.02 3.82 -3.61
N THR A 180 -16.56 5.05 -3.66
CA THR A 180 -17.98 5.36 -3.97
C THR A 180 -18.50 4.70 -5.26
N LYS A 181 -17.64 4.52 -6.29
CA LYS A 181 -18.03 3.98 -7.59
C LYS A 181 -17.86 2.46 -7.71
N PHE A 182 -17.41 1.81 -6.65
CA PHE A 182 -17.00 0.40 -6.71
C PHE A 182 -17.77 -0.45 -5.70
N PRO A 183 -18.32 -1.59 -6.11
CA PRO A 183 -19.00 -2.50 -5.19
C PRO A 183 -18.03 -3.07 -4.16
N ILE A 184 -16.80 -3.39 -4.55
CA ILE A 184 -15.72 -3.83 -3.67
C ILE A 184 -14.42 -3.18 -4.16
N VAL A 185 -13.67 -2.62 -3.21
CA VAL A 185 -12.30 -2.14 -3.47
C VAL A 185 -11.54 -2.08 -2.14
N ARG A 186 -10.25 -2.40 -2.17
CA ARG A 186 -9.33 -2.12 -1.08
C ARG A 186 -8.60 -0.80 -1.38
N VAL A 187 -8.63 0.11 -0.43
CA VAL A 187 -7.92 1.39 -0.50
C VAL A 187 -6.78 1.36 0.49
N ASP A 188 -5.56 1.45 -0.01
CA ASP A 188 -4.34 1.41 0.79
C ASP A 188 -3.86 2.83 1.06
N LEU A 189 -3.74 3.18 2.33
CA LEU A 189 -3.42 4.52 2.81
C LEU A 189 -2.28 4.48 3.83
N TYR A 190 -1.53 5.59 3.91
CA TYR A 190 -0.62 5.86 5.02
C TYR A 190 -1.17 7.01 5.86
N ASN A 191 -0.91 6.98 7.16
CA ASN A 191 -1.34 8.02 8.09
C ASN A 191 -0.13 8.48 8.92
N LEU A 192 0.26 9.74 8.75
CA LEU A 192 1.36 10.35 9.48
C LEU A 192 0.85 11.57 10.26
N LYS A 193 0.69 11.44 11.57
CA LYS A 193 0.13 12.48 12.46
C LYS A 193 -1.24 13.01 12.03
N GLY A 194 -2.09 12.16 11.46
CA GLY A 194 -3.42 12.53 10.94
C GLY A 194 -3.42 13.07 9.51
N LYS A 195 -2.26 13.27 8.90
CA LYS A 195 -2.17 13.52 7.46
C LYS A 195 -2.22 12.20 6.71
N ILE A 196 -3.21 12.08 5.83
CA ILE A 196 -3.47 10.87 5.05
C ILE A 196 -2.75 10.98 3.72
N TYR A 197 -2.07 9.89 3.34
CA TYR A 197 -1.44 9.74 2.04
C TYR A 197 -2.01 8.54 1.31
N PHE A 198 -2.32 8.74 0.04
CA PHE A 198 -2.81 7.70 -0.85
C PHE A 198 -1.67 6.79 -1.30
N GLY A 199 -1.84 5.48 -1.13
CA GLY A 199 -0.98 4.45 -1.67
C GLY A 199 -1.52 3.91 -2.99
N GLU A 200 -2.57 3.08 -2.91
CA GLU A 200 -3.18 2.45 -4.10
C GLU A 200 -4.66 2.10 -3.90
N MET A 201 -5.34 1.80 -5.00
CA MET A 201 -6.63 1.11 -5.02
C MET A 201 -6.44 -0.28 -5.61
N THR A 202 -6.78 -1.31 -4.84
CA THR A 202 -6.60 -2.70 -5.24
C THR A 202 -7.95 -3.37 -5.46
N PHE A 203 -8.18 -3.87 -6.67
CA PHE A 203 -9.44 -4.50 -7.07
C PHE A 203 -9.40 -6.02 -6.96
N THR A 204 -8.24 -6.62 -7.19
CA THR A 204 -8.00 -8.06 -7.10
C THR A 204 -6.79 -8.31 -6.20
N SER A 205 -7.01 -8.20 -4.88
CA SER A 205 -5.94 -8.39 -3.89
C SER A 205 -5.32 -9.78 -4.06
N TYR A 206 -3.99 -9.82 -4.26
CA TYR A 206 -3.21 -11.05 -4.41
C TYR A 206 -3.78 -12.00 -5.51
N GLY A 207 -4.25 -11.44 -6.64
CA GLY A 207 -4.89 -12.21 -7.68
C GLY A 207 -6.17 -12.93 -7.26
N ALA A 208 -6.85 -12.42 -6.22
CA ALA A 208 -8.00 -13.01 -5.51
C ALA A 208 -7.66 -14.24 -4.64
N ILE A 209 -6.37 -14.56 -4.43
CA ILE A 209 -5.92 -15.63 -3.52
C ILE A 209 -5.45 -14.97 -2.21
N MET A 210 -6.39 -14.60 -1.35
CA MET A 210 -6.11 -13.89 -0.09
C MET A 210 -5.86 -14.88 1.05
N ASP A 211 -4.81 -15.70 0.94
CA ASP A 211 -4.48 -16.76 1.89
C ASP A 211 -3.90 -16.27 3.23
N PHE A 212 -3.73 -14.96 3.38
CA PHE A 212 -3.37 -14.28 4.63
C PHE A 212 -4.59 -14.01 5.54
N TYR A 213 -5.79 -14.35 5.09
CA TYR A 213 -7.00 -14.36 5.91
C TYR A 213 -7.48 -15.79 6.20
N THR A 214 -8.21 -15.94 7.31
CA THR A 214 -8.89 -17.20 7.60
C THR A 214 -10.06 -17.43 6.64
N ASN A 215 -10.40 -18.69 6.39
CA ASN A 215 -11.52 -19.03 5.49
C ASN A 215 -12.85 -18.46 6.00
N ASP A 216 -13.07 -18.45 7.31
CA ASP A 216 -14.29 -17.90 7.91
C ASP A 216 -14.41 -16.40 7.64
N PHE A 217 -13.30 -15.65 7.73
CA PHE A 217 -13.30 -14.24 7.40
C PHE A 217 -13.53 -14.00 5.90
N LEU A 218 -12.88 -14.78 5.02
CA LEU A 218 -13.09 -14.68 3.57
C LEU A 218 -14.55 -14.97 3.18
N GLN A 219 -15.16 -15.96 3.81
CA GLN A 219 -16.59 -16.28 3.62
C GLN A 219 -17.47 -15.11 4.07
N MET A 220 -17.18 -14.50 5.23
CA MET A 220 -17.89 -13.33 5.72
C MET A 220 -17.75 -12.14 4.76
N LEU A 221 -16.55 -11.84 4.27
CA LEU A 221 -16.32 -10.75 3.29
C LEU A 221 -17.14 -10.98 2.00
N SER A 222 -17.25 -12.23 1.54
CA SER A 222 -18.05 -12.55 0.35
C SER A 222 -19.54 -12.34 0.56
N LEU A 223 -20.05 -12.60 1.78
CA LEU A 223 -21.46 -12.42 2.14
C LEU A 223 -21.85 -10.94 2.29
N ILE A 224 -20.96 -10.08 2.77
CA ILE A 224 -21.21 -8.62 2.89
C ILE A 224 -21.58 -8.04 1.53
N HIS A 225 -20.90 -8.47 0.47
CA HIS A 225 -21.18 -8.03 -0.89
C HIS A 225 -22.59 -8.40 -1.39
N ILE A 226 -23.14 -9.51 -0.93
CA ILE A 226 -24.44 -10.04 -1.39
C ILE A 226 -25.59 -9.49 -0.53
N SER A 227 -25.35 -9.27 0.75
CA SER A 227 -26.40 -8.95 1.73
C SER A 227 -26.72 -7.46 1.88
N GLU A 228 -25.92 -6.57 1.32
CA GLU A 228 -26.21 -5.13 1.27
C GLU A 228 -26.51 -4.71 -0.19
N PRO A 229 -27.71 -4.97 -0.73
CA PRO A 229 -28.08 -4.48 -2.04
C PRO A 229 -28.14 -2.95 -2.02
N THR A 230 -27.67 -2.34 -3.09
CA THR A 230 -27.70 -0.89 -3.38
C THR A 230 -29.11 -0.32 -3.36
#